data_5117d254428755def4e7312b24e4cf36
#
_entry.id   5117d254428755def4e7312b24e4cf36
#
_cell.length_a   1.000
_cell.length_b   1.000
_cell.length_c   1.000
_cell.angle_alpha   90.00
_cell.angle_beta   90.00
_cell.angle_gamma   90.00
#
_symmetry.space_group_name_H-M   'P 1'
#
loop_
_entity.id
_entity.type
_entity.pdbx_description
1 polymer ?
#
loop_
_entity_poly.entity_id
_entity_poly.type
_entity_poly.pdbx_seq_one_letter_code
_entity_poly.pdbx_strand_id
1 'polypeptide(L)'
;MKKFLSLFAVAAVAALGFTSCSDDDDDPQYDVISSSNGVYVLNAGNKKAGVDGSITYLDNNSSAVSQRVYQTVNGKSLGRTVNDAVTYGSKIYIIGSGEKTIFVANRTSMKEITTIKSEMPDTEKGNVVATPRHAVAYRGHVYVSTYNNKVLDIDTLSLKVVRTLDCGNYSEGMTVQDGYLYTADSDYGNAVGNASISKINLATGKTEIIKNENIVNAVDIKSYNGRLFYLDSGSYDENWNQSGQGVYELLADGTSKKLFSATGMTMANGKIYSYDAPYTNPATTPTFSVYDIAAGESKTFIDGTDIANPCAIAVDAKTNRVYITSNNL
;
A
#
# COMPACT_ATOMS: atom_id res chain seq x y z
N MET A 1 19.78 50.03 -50.35
CA MET A 1 19.10 49.84 -49.06
C MET A 1 18.39 48.51 -49.10
N LYS A 2 19.02 47.48 -48.48
CA LYS A 2 18.48 46.11 -48.43
C LYS A 2 17.85 45.92 -47.07
N LYS A 3 16.52 45.62 -47.03
CA LYS A 3 15.81 45.27 -45.84
C LYS A 3 15.98 43.78 -45.56
N PHE A 4 16.57 43.43 -44.42
CA PHE A 4 16.58 42.07 -43.89
C PHE A 4 15.27 41.81 -43.15
N LEU A 5 14.53 40.83 -43.61
CA LEU A 5 13.36 40.28 -42.95
C LEU A 5 13.83 39.06 -42.13
N SER A 6 13.84 39.16 -40.83
CA SER A 6 14.13 38.05 -39.95
C SER A 6 12.84 37.26 -39.70
N LEU A 7 12.82 36.01 -40.18
CA LEU A 7 11.76 35.04 -39.96
C LEU A 7 11.96 34.41 -38.60
N PHE A 8 11.12 34.70 -37.63
CA PHE A 8 11.04 33.97 -36.39
C PHE A 8 10.21 32.69 -36.63
N ALA A 9 10.88 31.53 -36.68
CA ALA A 9 10.20 30.25 -36.60
C ALA A 9 9.79 29.98 -35.16
N VAL A 10 8.50 30.05 -34.88
CA VAL A 10 7.93 29.59 -33.63
C VAL A 10 7.76 28.07 -33.74
N ALA A 11 8.62 27.33 -33.08
CA ALA A 11 8.45 25.89 -32.90
C ALA A 11 7.35 25.70 -31.83
N ALA A 12 6.15 25.35 -32.28
CA ALA A 12 5.10 24.87 -31.36
C ALA A 12 5.47 23.47 -30.90
N VAL A 13 5.99 23.34 -29.69
CA VAL A 13 6.10 22.08 -29.01
C VAL A 13 4.72 21.68 -28.54
N ALA A 14 4.09 20.75 -29.25
CA ALA A 14 2.88 20.11 -28.80
C ALA A 14 3.23 19.25 -27.56
N ALA A 15 2.98 19.78 -26.38
CA ALA A 15 2.97 19.00 -25.15
C ALA A 15 1.80 18.02 -25.23
N LEU A 16 2.07 16.77 -25.53
CA LEU A 16 1.12 15.69 -25.34
C LEU A 16 0.92 15.54 -23.83
N GLY A 17 -0.17 16.10 -23.34
CA GLY A 17 -0.60 15.95 -21.97
C GLY A 17 -0.93 14.49 -21.70
N PHE A 18 -0.07 13.83 -20.96
CA PHE A 18 -0.42 12.57 -20.32
C PHE A 18 -1.25 12.92 -19.09
N THR A 19 -2.57 12.78 -19.20
CA THR A 19 -3.45 12.79 -18.05
C THR A 19 -3.19 11.52 -17.24
N SER A 20 -2.29 11.62 -16.28
CA SER A 20 -2.24 10.68 -15.17
C SER A 20 -3.46 10.96 -14.32
N CYS A 21 -4.41 10.05 -14.29
CA CYS A 21 -5.46 10.06 -13.27
C CYS A 21 -4.82 9.69 -11.92
N SER A 22 -4.24 10.65 -11.26
CA SER A 22 -4.02 10.67 -9.84
C SER A 22 -4.70 11.92 -9.33
N ASP A 23 -5.47 11.82 -8.27
CA ASP A 23 -6.09 12.97 -7.58
C ASP A 23 -5.05 13.91 -6.94
N ASP A 24 -3.82 13.91 -7.47
CA ASP A 24 -2.65 14.66 -7.00
C ASP A 24 -2.54 16.06 -7.63
N ASP A 25 -3.52 16.49 -8.42
CA ASP A 25 -3.47 17.75 -9.19
C ASP A 25 -3.53 19.01 -8.32
N ASP A 26 -3.78 18.89 -7.02
CA ASP A 26 -3.91 20.04 -6.10
C ASP A 26 -2.60 20.39 -5.36
N ASP A 27 -1.47 19.77 -5.68
CA ASP A 27 -0.19 20.13 -5.05
C ASP A 27 0.78 20.81 -6.03
N PRO A 28 0.74 22.15 -6.14
CA PRO A 28 1.55 22.92 -7.11
C PRO A 28 3.06 22.90 -6.84
N GLN A 29 3.52 22.22 -5.79
CA GLN A 29 4.92 22.22 -5.37
C GLN A 29 5.75 21.04 -5.90
N TYR A 30 5.10 20.08 -6.57
CA TYR A 30 5.82 18.92 -7.07
C TYR A 30 5.84 18.94 -8.59
N ASP A 31 7.02 19.17 -9.14
CA ASP A 31 7.25 18.83 -10.55
C ASP A 31 6.82 17.39 -10.78
N VAL A 32 5.92 17.18 -11.74
CA VAL A 32 5.53 15.84 -12.19
C VAL A 32 6.76 15.22 -12.82
N ILE A 33 7.59 14.57 -11.99
CA ILE A 33 8.72 13.81 -12.49
C ILE A 33 8.13 12.66 -13.27
N SER A 34 8.52 12.54 -14.53
CA SER A 34 8.20 11.40 -15.37
C SER A 34 8.41 10.13 -14.56
N SER A 35 7.37 9.34 -14.44
CA SER A 35 7.40 8.07 -13.70
C SER A 35 8.64 7.29 -14.10
N SER A 36 9.39 6.77 -13.11
CA SER A 36 10.37 5.74 -13.38
C SER A 36 9.65 4.63 -14.17
N ASN A 37 10.21 4.20 -15.27
CA ASN A 37 9.60 3.18 -16.10
C ASN A 37 9.86 1.77 -15.54
N GLY A 38 9.59 1.58 -14.26
CA GLY A 38 9.90 0.34 -13.56
C GLY A 38 9.09 0.13 -12.30
N VAL A 39 9.40 -0.94 -11.59
CA VAL A 39 8.73 -1.38 -10.38
C VAL A 39 9.72 -1.46 -9.23
N TYR A 40 9.32 -0.93 -8.10
CA TYR A 40 10.02 -1.14 -6.84
C TYR A 40 9.42 -2.35 -6.12
N VAL A 41 10.27 -3.31 -5.78
CA VAL A 41 9.93 -4.47 -4.95
C VAL A 41 10.54 -4.27 -3.58
N LEU A 42 9.69 -4.24 -2.56
CA LEU A 42 10.09 -4.13 -1.17
C LEU A 42 10.40 -5.53 -0.63
N ASN A 43 11.60 -5.69 -0.10
CA ASN A 43 12.01 -6.89 0.59
C ASN A 43 11.98 -6.60 2.10
N ALA A 44 11.09 -7.25 2.83
CA ALA A 44 10.89 -6.99 4.25
C ALA A 44 12.14 -7.27 5.10
N GLY A 45 13.05 -8.11 4.62
CA GLY A 45 14.14 -8.65 5.39
C GLY A 45 13.69 -9.79 6.29
N ASN A 46 14.57 -10.22 7.17
CA ASN A 46 14.30 -11.26 8.15
C ASN A 46 14.87 -10.89 9.51
N LYS A 47 14.01 -10.43 10.41
CA LYS A 47 14.41 -9.97 11.75
C LYS A 47 15.11 -11.08 12.53
N LYS A 48 14.63 -12.33 12.45
CA LYS A 48 15.18 -13.48 13.16
C LYS A 48 16.57 -13.86 12.65
N ALA A 49 16.77 -13.79 11.34
CA ALA A 49 18.06 -14.06 10.69
C ALA A 49 19.02 -12.85 10.68
N GLY A 50 18.60 -11.69 11.18
CA GLY A 50 19.42 -10.49 11.17
C GLY A 50 19.57 -9.87 9.78
N VAL A 51 18.68 -10.19 8.83
CA VAL A 51 18.72 -9.66 7.46
C VAL A 51 17.89 -8.39 7.38
N ASP A 52 18.50 -7.29 6.93
CA ASP A 52 17.82 -6.02 6.74
C ASP A 52 16.93 -6.03 5.50
N GLY A 53 15.86 -5.26 5.56
CA GLY A 53 15.00 -5.01 4.42
C GLY A 53 15.71 -4.17 3.35
N SER A 54 15.20 -4.25 2.13
CA SER A 54 15.78 -3.54 0.99
C SER A 54 14.73 -3.23 -0.06
N ILE A 55 15.11 -2.41 -1.05
CA ILE A 55 14.32 -2.16 -2.23
C ILE A 55 15.08 -2.66 -3.45
N THR A 56 14.40 -3.48 -4.24
CA THR A 56 14.85 -3.91 -5.57
C THR A 56 14.09 -3.12 -6.62
N TYR A 57 14.78 -2.63 -7.64
CA TYR A 57 14.18 -1.97 -8.79
C TYR A 57 14.26 -2.87 -10.02
N LEU A 58 13.12 -3.08 -10.68
CA LEU A 58 13.00 -3.76 -11.95
C LEU A 58 12.67 -2.73 -13.02
N ASP A 59 13.57 -2.55 -13.99
CA ASP A 59 13.34 -1.68 -15.15
C ASP A 59 12.47 -2.38 -16.19
N ASN A 60 11.34 -1.78 -16.53
CA ASN A 60 10.37 -2.38 -17.47
C ASN A 60 10.84 -2.37 -18.94
N ASN A 61 11.80 -1.52 -19.30
CA ASN A 61 12.29 -1.42 -20.68
C ASN A 61 13.40 -2.46 -20.95
N SER A 62 14.34 -2.57 -20.01
CA SER A 62 15.52 -3.43 -20.17
C SER A 62 15.40 -4.76 -19.46
N SER A 63 14.39 -4.93 -18.59
CA SER A 63 14.26 -6.05 -17.65
C SER A 63 15.46 -6.17 -16.69
N ALA A 64 16.27 -5.12 -16.56
CA ALA A 64 17.38 -5.09 -15.62
C ALA A 64 16.88 -5.01 -14.18
N VAL A 65 17.54 -5.77 -13.31
CA VAL A 65 17.22 -5.82 -11.87
C VAL A 65 18.36 -5.17 -11.10
N SER A 66 18.04 -4.13 -10.34
CA SER A 66 18.97 -3.45 -9.43
C SER A 66 18.55 -3.72 -7.99
N GLN A 67 19.37 -4.47 -7.25
CA GLN A 67 19.10 -4.81 -5.87
C GLN A 67 19.61 -3.74 -4.91
N ARG A 68 18.94 -3.61 -3.74
CA ARG A 68 19.35 -2.72 -2.65
C ARG A 68 19.55 -1.26 -3.06
N VAL A 69 18.70 -0.76 -3.98
CA VAL A 69 18.89 0.57 -4.58
C VAL A 69 18.96 1.70 -3.54
N TYR A 70 18.19 1.62 -2.44
CA TYR A 70 18.27 2.61 -1.38
C TYR A 70 19.63 2.57 -0.65
N GLN A 71 20.09 1.38 -0.26
CA GLN A 71 21.37 1.20 0.41
C GLN A 71 22.55 1.62 -0.46
N THR A 72 22.49 1.28 -1.75
CA THR A 72 23.55 1.65 -2.70
C THR A 72 23.68 3.15 -2.84
N VAL A 73 22.57 3.88 -2.89
CA VAL A 73 22.58 5.34 -3.05
C VAL A 73 22.94 6.07 -1.76
N ASN A 74 22.50 5.58 -0.60
CA ASN A 74 22.58 6.32 0.67
C ASN A 74 23.66 5.79 1.62
N GLY A 75 24.32 4.67 1.31
CA GLY A 75 25.36 4.07 2.16
C GLY A 75 24.85 3.56 3.51
N LYS A 76 23.51 3.40 3.67
CA LYS A 76 22.89 2.97 4.91
C LYS A 76 21.70 2.04 4.69
N SER A 77 21.37 1.24 5.69
CA SER A 77 20.27 0.28 5.66
C SER A 77 18.92 0.96 5.94
N LEU A 78 17.83 0.34 5.48
CA LEU A 78 16.46 0.61 5.90
C LEU A 78 16.10 -0.07 7.24
N GLY A 79 17.03 -0.86 7.80
CA GLY A 79 16.74 -1.69 8.96
C GLY A 79 15.88 -2.90 8.64
N ARG A 80 15.30 -3.49 9.67
CA ARG A 80 14.53 -4.72 9.57
C ARG A 80 13.05 -4.43 9.40
N THR A 81 12.34 -5.32 8.71
CA THR A 81 10.88 -5.24 8.57
C THR A 81 10.43 -3.98 7.84
N VAL A 82 10.87 -3.86 6.57
CA VAL A 82 10.31 -2.88 5.63
C VAL A 82 8.97 -3.42 5.16
N ASN A 83 7.88 -2.74 5.50
CA ASN A 83 6.53 -3.26 5.29
C ASN A 83 5.86 -2.75 4.04
N ASP A 84 5.99 -1.45 3.78
CA ASP A 84 5.22 -0.79 2.73
C ASP A 84 5.97 0.41 2.18
N ALA A 85 5.53 0.91 1.04
CA ALA A 85 5.95 2.21 0.52
C ALA A 85 4.86 2.82 -0.34
N VAL A 86 4.71 4.14 -0.24
CA VAL A 86 3.83 4.93 -1.10
C VAL A 86 4.62 6.03 -1.80
N THR A 87 4.30 6.27 -3.06
CA THR A 87 4.84 7.42 -3.80
C THR A 87 3.82 8.55 -3.79
N TYR A 88 4.31 9.77 -3.54
CA TYR A 88 3.51 10.98 -3.67
C TYR A 88 4.38 12.13 -4.20
N GLY A 89 3.96 12.77 -5.27
CA GLY A 89 4.77 13.78 -5.96
C GLY A 89 6.14 13.22 -6.37
N SER A 90 7.20 13.92 -6.03
CA SER A 90 8.59 13.51 -6.30
C SER A 90 9.17 12.56 -5.24
N LYS A 91 8.39 12.17 -4.24
CA LYS A 91 8.88 11.42 -3.08
C LYS A 91 8.36 9.99 -3.04
N ILE A 92 9.11 9.14 -2.36
CA ILE A 92 8.68 7.82 -1.89
C ILE A 92 8.82 7.80 -0.37
N TYR A 93 7.79 7.33 0.31
CA TYR A 93 7.73 7.15 1.75
C TYR A 93 7.81 5.66 2.03
N ILE A 94 8.88 5.22 2.67
CA ILE A 94 9.18 3.81 2.93
C ILE A 94 8.96 3.53 4.40
N ILE A 95 8.12 2.55 4.72
CA ILE A 95 7.66 2.26 6.07
C ILE A 95 8.55 1.17 6.70
N GLY A 96 9.42 1.58 7.61
CA GLY A 96 10.30 0.72 8.38
C GLY A 96 9.72 0.40 9.77
N SER A 97 8.96 -0.69 9.90
CA SER A 97 8.34 -1.07 11.17
C SER A 97 9.36 -1.46 12.22
N GLY A 98 10.44 -2.14 11.83
CA GLY A 98 11.52 -2.53 12.75
C GLY A 98 12.23 -1.34 13.35
N GLU A 99 12.50 -0.33 12.56
CA GLU A 99 13.20 0.91 12.97
C GLU A 99 12.22 1.97 13.47
N LYS A 100 10.91 1.72 13.39
CA LYS A 100 9.85 2.67 13.77
C LYS A 100 10.06 4.03 13.11
N THR A 101 10.34 3.99 11.82
CA THR A 101 10.77 5.14 11.03
C THR A 101 10.13 5.10 9.65
N ILE A 102 9.72 6.25 9.17
CA ILE A 102 9.33 6.48 7.79
C ILE A 102 10.52 7.13 7.09
N PHE A 103 11.12 6.46 6.12
CA PHE A 103 12.20 6.98 5.30
C PHE A 103 11.59 7.71 4.12
N VAL A 104 12.00 8.96 3.90
CA VAL A 104 11.53 9.76 2.77
C VAL A 104 12.69 9.97 1.81
N ALA A 105 12.52 9.51 0.57
CA ALA A 105 13.52 9.63 -0.48
C ALA A 105 12.92 10.21 -1.77
N ASN A 106 13.77 10.72 -2.66
CA ASN A 106 13.36 11.05 -4.00
C ASN A 106 12.99 9.75 -4.74
N ARG A 107 11.79 9.66 -5.29
CA ARG A 107 11.26 8.43 -5.89
C ARG A 107 12.03 7.93 -7.12
N THR A 108 12.77 8.80 -7.81
CA THR A 108 13.52 8.43 -9.01
C THR A 108 14.97 8.08 -8.67
N SER A 109 15.67 8.93 -7.91
CA SER A 109 17.08 8.74 -7.57
C SER A 109 17.30 7.87 -6.33
N MET A 110 16.27 7.57 -5.55
CA MET A 110 16.35 6.91 -4.23
C MET A 110 17.20 7.68 -3.19
N LYS A 111 17.65 8.91 -3.52
CA LYS A 111 18.40 9.72 -2.56
C LYS A 111 17.50 10.12 -1.40
N GLU A 112 17.92 9.82 -0.18
CA GLU A 112 17.19 10.18 1.02
C GLU A 112 17.06 11.71 1.15
N ILE A 113 15.87 12.15 1.52
CA ILE A 113 15.53 13.53 1.82
C ILE A 113 15.56 13.72 3.34
N THR A 114 14.88 12.84 4.07
CA THR A 114 14.81 12.86 5.53
C THR A 114 14.29 11.53 6.08
N THR A 115 14.28 11.41 7.40
CA THR A 115 13.59 10.35 8.13
C THR A 115 12.61 10.96 9.12
N ILE A 116 11.45 10.35 9.27
CA ILE A 116 10.39 10.76 10.20
C ILE A 116 10.25 9.65 11.23
N LYS A 117 10.44 9.97 12.51
CA LYS A 117 10.16 9.02 13.59
C LYS A 117 8.66 8.79 13.71
N SER A 118 8.27 7.53 13.88
CA SER A 118 6.88 7.16 14.10
C SER A 118 6.48 7.46 15.55
N GLU A 119 6.42 8.75 15.90
CA GLU A 119 6.12 9.23 17.24
C GLU A 119 4.72 9.82 17.31
N MET A 120 4.03 9.57 18.42
CA MET A 120 2.70 10.06 18.72
C MET A 120 2.71 10.82 20.04
N PRO A 121 1.99 11.94 20.14
CA PRO A 121 1.77 12.59 21.44
C PRO A 121 0.98 11.64 22.37
N ASP A 122 1.44 11.50 23.59
CA ASP A 122 0.73 10.85 24.69
C ASP A 122 0.67 11.78 25.87
N THR A 123 -0.49 11.96 26.46
CA THR A 123 -0.72 12.95 27.54
C THR A 123 -0.06 12.57 28.86
N GLU A 124 0.20 11.28 29.06
CA GLU A 124 0.75 10.77 30.32
C GLU A 124 2.26 10.45 30.22
N LYS A 125 2.70 10.02 29.05
CA LYS A 125 4.06 9.49 28.82
C LYS A 125 4.95 10.37 27.95
N GLY A 126 4.42 11.50 27.44
CA GLY A 126 5.09 12.30 26.42
C GLY A 126 4.94 11.64 25.04
N ASN A 127 5.96 11.73 24.16
CA ASN A 127 5.89 11.07 22.85
C ASN A 127 6.11 9.56 22.98
N VAL A 128 5.17 8.79 22.46
CA VAL A 128 5.24 7.32 22.36
C VAL A 128 5.60 6.92 20.94
N VAL A 129 6.56 6.02 20.81
CA VAL A 129 7.00 5.51 19.51
C VAL A 129 6.07 4.40 19.06
N ALA A 130 5.38 4.61 17.94
CA ALA A 130 4.47 3.65 17.33
C ALA A 130 5.18 2.67 16.39
N THR A 131 4.51 1.57 16.08
CA THR A 131 4.96 0.61 15.06
C THR A 131 4.21 0.89 13.76
N PRO A 132 4.82 1.58 12.77
CA PRO A 132 4.17 1.92 11.51
C PRO A 132 4.02 0.68 10.64
N ARG A 133 2.94 0.62 9.82
CA ARG A 133 2.59 -0.56 9.04
C ARG A 133 2.44 -0.28 7.55
N HIS A 134 1.39 0.42 7.16
CA HIS A 134 1.07 0.72 5.76
C HIS A 134 0.89 2.21 5.57
N ALA A 135 0.93 2.66 4.31
CA ALA A 135 0.78 4.05 3.97
C ALA A 135 -0.15 4.26 2.78
N VAL A 136 -0.91 5.35 2.82
CA VAL A 136 -1.69 5.85 1.69
C VAL A 136 -1.52 7.36 1.58
N ALA A 137 -1.43 7.87 0.35
CA ALA A 137 -1.29 9.31 0.10
C ALA A 137 -2.62 9.91 -0.38
N TYR A 138 -2.94 11.11 0.11
CA TYR A 138 -4.14 11.83 -0.31
C TYR A 138 -4.00 13.32 -0.01
N ARG A 139 -4.22 14.17 -1.02
CA ARG A 139 -4.31 15.65 -0.93
C ARG A 139 -3.24 16.30 -0.05
N GLY A 140 -1.96 16.12 -0.41
CA GLY A 140 -0.83 16.74 0.31
C GLY A 140 -0.43 16.03 1.60
N HIS A 141 -1.04 14.90 1.92
CA HIS A 141 -0.77 14.12 3.12
C HIS A 141 -0.39 12.67 2.81
N VAL A 142 0.42 12.08 3.68
CA VAL A 142 0.66 10.65 3.76
C VAL A 142 0.16 10.16 5.11
N TYR A 143 -0.82 9.26 5.06
CA TYR A 143 -1.37 8.61 6.24
C TYR A 143 -0.64 7.29 6.47
N VAL A 144 -0.19 7.04 7.70
CA VAL A 144 0.54 5.82 8.05
C VAL A 144 -0.18 5.11 9.19
N SER A 145 -0.67 3.89 8.93
CA SER A 145 -1.28 3.05 9.96
C SER A 145 -0.25 2.56 10.98
N THR A 146 -0.68 2.31 12.20
CA THR A 146 0.18 1.80 13.26
C THR A 146 -0.49 0.71 14.07
N TYR A 147 0.28 -0.12 14.74
CA TYR A 147 -0.21 -1.09 15.72
C TYR A 147 -0.62 -0.48 17.06
N ASN A 148 -0.61 0.85 17.15
CA ASN A 148 -0.89 1.57 18.37
C ASN A 148 -2.24 2.32 18.35
N ASN A 149 -3.22 1.81 17.62
CA ASN A 149 -4.58 2.37 17.50
C ASN A 149 -4.62 3.80 16.98
N LYS A 150 -3.64 4.17 16.17
CA LYS A 150 -3.53 5.49 15.57
C LYS A 150 -3.07 5.40 14.12
N VAL A 151 -3.50 6.36 13.35
CA VAL A 151 -2.92 6.69 12.05
C VAL A 151 -2.15 8.00 12.21
N LEU A 152 -0.91 8.02 11.73
CA LEU A 152 -0.10 9.23 11.65
C LEU A 152 -0.50 9.99 10.38
N ASP A 153 -0.72 11.28 10.50
CA ASP A 153 -0.96 12.18 9.37
C ASP A 153 0.29 13.03 9.14
N ILE A 154 0.99 12.76 8.04
CA ILE A 154 2.24 13.39 7.67
C ILE A 154 1.95 14.41 6.57
N ASP A 155 2.25 15.68 6.82
CA ASP A 155 2.22 16.71 5.80
C ASP A 155 3.42 16.57 4.85
N THR A 156 3.16 16.52 3.55
CA THR A 156 4.17 16.21 2.52
C THR A 156 5.09 17.38 2.20
N LEU A 157 4.80 18.59 2.68
CA LEU A 157 5.62 19.79 2.52
C LEU A 157 6.61 19.91 3.67
N SER A 158 6.10 19.92 4.90
CA SER A 158 6.91 20.05 6.10
C SER A 158 7.63 18.76 6.48
N LEU A 159 7.20 17.61 5.97
CA LEU A 159 7.69 16.26 6.28
C LEU A 159 7.63 15.97 7.77
N LYS A 160 6.53 16.36 8.41
CA LYS A 160 6.29 16.18 9.85
C LYS A 160 4.96 15.50 10.09
N VAL A 161 4.86 14.73 11.17
CA VAL A 161 3.56 14.31 11.71
C VAL A 161 2.86 15.55 12.24
N VAL A 162 1.71 15.91 11.64
CA VAL A 162 0.96 17.12 12.00
C VAL A 162 -0.22 16.81 12.92
N ARG A 163 -0.71 15.57 12.90
CA ARG A 163 -1.75 15.06 13.81
C ARG A 163 -1.73 13.54 13.86
N THR A 164 -2.47 12.98 14.80
CA THR A 164 -2.80 11.55 14.85
C THR A 164 -4.31 11.38 14.83
N LEU A 165 -4.78 10.32 14.18
CA LEU A 165 -6.19 9.97 14.06
C LEU A 165 -6.44 8.65 14.80
N ASP A 166 -7.55 8.57 15.54
CA ASP A 166 -7.93 7.34 16.22
C ASP A 166 -8.41 6.29 15.21
N CYS A 167 -8.05 5.03 15.44
CA CYS A 167 -8.51 3.87 14.67
C CYS A 167 -8.63 2.64 15.59
N GLY A 168 -9.04 1.50 15.02
CA GLY A 168 -9.03 0.23 15.70
C GLY A 168 -7.63 -0.30 16.01
N ASN A 169 -7.58 -1.47 16.64
CA ASN A 169 -6.32 -2.12 17.00
C ASN A 169 -5.59 -2.64 15.78
N TYR A 170 -4.26 -2.63 15.83
CA TYR A 170 -3.40 -3.29 14.83
C TYR A 170 -3.78 -2.95 13.39
N SER A 171 -3.95 -1.64 13.09
CA SER A 171 -4.30 -1.20 11.74
C SER A 171 -3.23 -1.55 10.72
N GLU A 172 -3.67 -2.15 9.63
CA GLU A 172 -2.87 -2.61 8.49
C GLU A 172 -3.16 -1.76 7.25
N GLY A 173 -3.64 -2.35 6.15
CA GLY A 173 -3.93 -1.66 4.91
C GLY A 173 -5.00 -0.58 5.02
N MET A 174 -4.91 0.41 4.14
CA MET A 174 -5.78 1.60 4.15
C MET A 174 -6.19 2.00 2.75
N THR A 175 -7.32 2.72 2.66
CA THR A 175 -7.75 3.42 1.45
C THR A 175 -8.45 4.72 1.79
N VAL A 176 -8.46 5.67 0.86
CA VAL A 176 -9.23 6.91 1.00
C VAL A 176 -10.36 6.93 -0.02
N GLN A 177 -11.56 7.27 0.42
CA GLN A 177 -12.72 7.45 -0.43
C GLN A 177 -13.60 8.59 0.11
N ASP A 178 -13.96 9.53 -0.75
CA ASP A 178 -14.89 10.62 -0.46
C ASP A 178 -14.56 11.43 0.80
N GLY A 179 -13.25 11.67 1.06
CA GLY A 179 -12.78 12.42 2.24
C GLY A 179 -12.78 11.61 3.53
N TYR A 180 -13.02 10.30 3.46
CA TYR A 180 -12.86 9.37 4.56
C TYR A 180 -11.66 8.46 4.35
N LEU A 181 -10.86 8.28 5.38
CA LEU A 181 -9.84 7.24 5.44
C LEU A 181 -10.46 5.99 6.06
N TYR A 182 -10.28 4.86 5.40
CA TYR A 182 -10.67 3.55 5.92
C TYR A 182 -9.42 2.75 6.26
N THR A 183 -9.40 2.12 7.44
CA THR A 183 -8.32 1.22 7.87
C THR A 183 -8.87 -0.18 8.09
N ALA A 184 -8.13 -1.18 7.64
CA ALA A 184 -8.35 -2.57 8.02
C ALA A 184 -7.65 -2.81 9.36
N ASP A 185 -8.41 -3.08 10.41
CA ASP A 185 -7.90 -3.26 11.76
C ASP A 185 -7.90 -4.75 12.09
N SER A 186 -6.72 -5.34 12.13
CA SER A 186 -6.53 -6.78 12.23
C SER A 186 -6.71 -7.31 13.66
N ASP A 187 -6.79 -8.64 13.78
CA ASP A 187 -6.77 -9.35 15.07
C ASP A 187 -5.36 -9.89 15.40
N TYR A 188 -4.34 -9.11 15.08
CA TYR A 188 -2.96 -9.51 15.37
C TYR A 188 -2.75 -9.67 16.88
N GLY A 189 -2.49 -10.91 17.30
CA GLY A 189 -2.32 -11.24 18.71
C GLY A 189 -3.43 -12.11 19.29
N ASN A 190 -4.33 -12.65 18.47
CA ASN A 190 -5.37 -13.63 18.83
C ASN A 190 -6.38 -13.17 19.89
N ALA A 191 -6.68 -11.89 19.92
CA ALA A 191 -7.78 -11.38 20.74
C ALA A 191 -9.07 -11.42 19.91
N VAL A 192 -9.70 -12.59 19.83
CA VAL A 192 -10.92 -12.84 19.07
C VAL A 192 -11.95 -11.71 19.26
N GLY A 193 -12.43 -11.14 18.15
CA GLY A 193 -13.44 -10.08 18.15
C GLY A 193 -12.89 -8.64 18.25
N ASN A 194 -11.58 -8.43 18.11
CA ASN A 194 -11.00 -7.09 18.05
C ASN A 194 -10.91 -6.51 16.63
N ALA A 195 -10.97 -7.35 15.59
CA ALA A 195 -10.95 -6.89 14.23
C ALA A 195 -12.10 -5.93 13.92
N SER A 196 -11.82 -4.93 13.09
CA SER A 196 -12.79 -3.92 12.68
C SER A 196 -12.35 -3.26 11.36
N ILE A 197 -13.20 -2.41 10.83
CA ILE A 197 -12.82 -1.41 9.84
C ILE A 197 -13.11 -0.05 10.44
N SER A 198 -12.10 0.81 10.53
CA SER A 198 -12.29 2.19 10.96
C SER A 198 -12.61 3.07 9.77
N LYS A 199 -13.63 3.94 9.93
CA LYS A 199 -13.99 5.00 8.99
C LYS A 199 -13.71 6.34 9.63
N ILE A 200 -12.71 7.04 9.15
CA ILE A 200 -12.18 8.27 9.74
C ILE A 200 -12.49 9.45 8.82
N ASN A 201 -13.25 10.41 9.30
CA ASN A 201 -13.48 11.65 8.57
C ASN A 201 -12.21 12.52 8.59
N LEU A 202 -11.58 12.72 7.44
CA LEU A 202 -10.30 13.43 7.32
C LEU A 202 -10.39 14.91 7.67
N ALA A 203 -11.56 15.54 7.49
CA ALA A 203 -11.75 16.95 7.82
C ALA A 203 -11.89 17.17 9.34
N THR A 204 -12.59 16.27 10.05
CA THR A 204 -12.89 16.43 11.47
C THR A 204 -12.04 15.57 12.40
N GLY A 205 -11.38 14.53 11.87
CA GLY A 205 -10.66 13.51 12.65
C GLY A 205 -11.58 12.53 13.40
N LYS A 206 -12.90 12.60 13.20
CA LYS A 206 -13.85 11.73 13.90
C LYS A 206 -13.85 10.33 13.29
N THR A 207 -13.77 9.31 14.14
CA THR A 207 -13.73 7.90 13.76
C THR A 207 -15.05 7.19 14.12
N GLU A 208 -15.48 6.35 13.22
CA GLU A 208 -16.53 5.35 13.38
C GLU A 208 -15.90 3.95 13.26
N ILE A 209 -16.17 3.05 14.17
CA ILE A 209 -15.69 1.67 14.15
C ILE A 209 -16.79 0.76 13.61
N ILE A 210 -16.53 0.08 12.52
CA ILE A 210 -17.44 -0.85 11.85
C ILE A 210 -17.04 -2.27 12.23
N LYS A 211 -18.00 -3.03 12.78
CA LYS A 211 -17.84 -4.45 13.13
C LYS A 211 -19.03 -5.24 12.61
N ASN A 212 -18.75 -6.41 12.05
CA ASN A 212 -19.77 -7.41 11.72
C ASN A 212 -19.14 -8.82 11.81
N GLU A 213 -19.94 -9.85 11.67
CA GLU A 213 -19.51 -11.25 11.80
C GLU A 213 -18.46 -11.71 10.76
N ASN A 214 -18.35 -10.99 9.63
CA ASN A 214 -17.42 -11.29 8.55
C ASN A 214 -16.10 -10.52 8.67
N ILE A 215 -15.97 -9.62 9.63
CA ILE A 215 -14.70 -8.93 9.93
C ILE A 215 -14.02 -9.70 11.07
N VAL A 216 -13.20 -10.69 10.70
CA VAL A 216 -12.53 -11.60 11.64
C VAL A 216 -11.06 -11.20 11.81
N ASN A 217 -10.37 -10.86 10.72
CA ASN A 217 -8.96 -10.47 10.73
C ASN A 217 -8.67 -9.67 9.46
N ALA A 218 -9.25 -8.45 9.36
CA ALA A 218 -9.10 -7.57 8.21
C ALA A 218 -7.65 -7.06 8.10
N VAL A 219 -7.01 -7.27 6.95
CA VAL A 219 -5.59 -6.93 6.75
C VAL A 219 -5.33 -5.95 5.61
N ASP A 220 -6.25 -5.79 4.68
CA ASP A 220 -6.16 -4.79 3.63
C ASP A 220 -7.54 -4.29 3.21
N ILE A 221 -7.63 -3.07 2.69
CA ILE A 221 -8.86 -2.46 2.19
C ILE A 221 -8.57 -1.59 0.97
N LYS A 222 -9.42 -1.70 -0.05
CA LYS A 222 -9.34 -0.93 -1.29
C LYS A 222 -10.70 -0.33 -1.62
N SER A 223 -10.70 0.77 -2.35
CA SER A 223 -11.92 1.43 -2.82
C SER A 223 -11.95 1.52 -4.35
N TYR A 224 -13.14 1.39 -4.92
CA TYR A 224 -13.38 1.60 -6.35
C TYR A 224 -14.81 2.04 -6.60
N ASN A 225 -14.97 3.21 -7.24
CA ASN A 225 -16.28 3.76 -7.61
C ASN A 225 -17.32 3.74 -6.48
N GLY A 226 -16.95 4.23 -5.30
CA GLY A 226 -17.85 4.29 -4.15
C GLY A 226 -18.05 2.96 -3.40
N ARG A 227 -17.45 1.86 -3.86
CA ARG A 227 -17.49 0.55 -3.21
C ARG A 227 -16.20 0.29 -2.46
N LEU A 228 -16.31 -0.43 -1.35
CA LEU A 228 -15.18 -0.81 -0.50
C LEU A 228 -15.02 -2.34 -0.50
N PHE A 229 -13.78 -2.79 -0.66
CA PHE A 229 -13.41 -4.20 -0.68
C PHE A 229 -12.28 -4.41 0.31
N TYR A 230 -12.43 -5.38 1.20
CA TYR A 230 -11.37 -5.70 2.15
C TYR A 230 -10.94 -7.16 2.04
N LEU A 231 -9.67 -7.39 2.35
CA LEU A 231 -9.09 -8.72 2.51
C LEU A 231 -9.16 -9.08 3.98
N ASP A 232 -9.80 -10.19 4.28
CA ASP A 232 -9.82 -10.78 5.61
C ASP A 232 -8.97 -12.05 5.61
N SER A 233 -8.05 -12.17 6.55
CA SER A 233 -7.20 -13.37 6.70
C SER A 233 -7.93 -14.52 7.36
N GLY A 234 -9.16 -14.33 7.86
CA GLY A 234 -9.92 -15.36 8.54
C GLY A 234 -9.30 -15.77 9.88
N SER A 235 -9.47 -17.02 10.24
CA SER A 235 -9.00 -17.59 11.50
C SER A 235 -8.09 -18.79 11.29
N TYR A 236 -7.37 -19.17 12.34
CA TYR A 236 -6.51 -20.34 12.38
C TYR A 236 -7.01 -21.33 13.43
N ASP A 237 -7.02 -22.62 13.11
CA ASP A 237 -7.31 -23.68 14.06
C ASP A 237 -6.10 -23.98 14.97
N GLU A 238 -6.26 -24.95 15.87
CA GLU A 238 -5.17 -25.41 16.77
C GLU A 238 -3.97 -26.00 16.05
N ASN A 239 -4.13 -26.45 14.81
CA ASN A 239 -3.09 -26.98 13.93
C ASN A 239 -2.55 -25.90 12.96
N TRP A 240 -2.94 -24.64 13.15
CA TRP A 240 -2.58 -23.51 12.30
C TRP A 240 -3.16 -23.55 10.88
N ASN A 241 -4.17 -24.41 10.60
CA ASN A 241 -4.85 -24.32 9.32
C ASN A 241 -5.70 -23.08 9.24
N GLN A 242 -5.51 -22.31 8.17
CA GLN A 242 -6.24 -21.08 7.89
C GLN A 242 -7.59 -21.37 7.24
N SER A 243 -8.63 -20.69 7.67
CA SER A 243 -9.98 -20.79 7.11
C SER A 243 -10.73 -19.47 7.19
N GLY A 244 -11.75 -19.31 6.34
CA GLY A 244 -12.56 -18.09 6.31
C GLY A 244 -11.93 -16.93 5.55
N GLN A 245 -10.65 -17.02 5.16
CA GLN A 245 -9.95 -15.97 4.39
C GLN A 245 -10.70 -15.62 3.10
N GLY A 246 -10.58 -14.37 2.66
CA GLY A 246 -11.17 -13.96 1.40
C GLY A 246 -11.28 -12.46 1.20
N VAL A 247 -11.76 -12.10 0.02
CA VAL A 247 -12.17 -10.73 -0.31
C VAL A 247 -13.65 -10.58 -0.03
N TYR A 248 -13.98 -9.54 0.69
CA TYR A 248 -15.32 -9.15 1.06
C TYR A 248 -15.63 -7.75 0.56
N GLU A 249 -16.86 -7.50 0.19
CA GLU A 249 -17.38 -6.15 -0.03
C GLU A 249 -18.02 -5.64 1.27
N LEU A 250 -17.59 -4.46 1.74
CA LEU A 250 -18.22 -3.75 2.83
C LEU A 250 -19.37 -2.91 2.26
N LEU A 251 -20.59 -3.18 2.70
CA LEU A 251 -21.79 -2.49 2.24
C LEU A 251 -22.07 -1.22 3.04
N ALA A 252 -22.91 -0.34 2.50
CA ALA A 252 -23.21 0.96 3.11
C ALA A 252 -23.90 0.86 4.47
N ASP A 253 -24.58 -0.24 4.76
CA ASP A 253 -25.23 -0.53 6.05
C ASP A 253 -24.27 -1.11 7.10
N GLY A 254 -22.99 -1.26 6.76
CA GLY A 254 -21.95 -1.83 7.62
C GLY A 254 -21.88 -3.35 7.62
N THR A 255 -22.73 -4.03 6.86
CA THR A 255 -22.62 -5.49 6.65
C THR A 255 -21.58 -5.83 5.60
N SER A 256 -21.21 -7.11 5.50
CA SER A 256 -20.21 -7.55 4.52
C SER A 256 -20.69 -8.76 3.73
N LYS A 257 -20.28 -8.82 2.46
CA LYS A 257 -20.56 -9.93 1.55
C LYS A 257 -19.25 -10.54 1.09
N LYS A 258 -19.03 -11.84 1.36
CA LYS A 258 -17.88 -12.58 0.79
C LYS A 258 -18.05 -12.69 -0.72
N LEU A 259 -16.99 -12.33 -1.46
CA LEU A 259 -16.94 -12.45 -2.90
C LEU A 259 -16.25 -13.74 -3.33
N PHE A 260 -15.07 -14.01 -2.80
CA PHE A 260 -14.28 -15.22 -3.08
C PHE A 260 -13.18 -15.41 -2.03
N SER A 261 -12.56 -16.60 -2.01
CA SER A 261 -11.42 -16.90 -1.13
C SER A 261 -10.13 -16.29 -1.69
N ALA A 262 -9.31 -15.69 -0.82
CA ALA A 262 -8.02 -15.10 -1.17
C ALA A 262 -7.20 -14.88 0.11
N THR A 263 -5.87 -14.95 -0.04
CA THR A 263 -4.89 -14.58 1.01
C THR A 263 -4.07 -13.36 0.64
N GLY A 264 -4.21 -12.85 -0.60
CA GLY A 264 -3.63 -11.60 -1.05
C GLY A 264 -4.43 -10.98 -2.18
N MET A 265 -4.48 -9.64 -2.22
CA MET A 265 -5.19 -8.92 -3.26
C MET A 265 -4.48 -7.63 -3.68
N THR A 266 -4.76 -7.20 -4.91
CA THR A 266 -4.52 -5.85 -5.41
C THR A 266 -5.66 -5.44 -6.32
N MET A 267 -5.80 -4.15 -6.60
CA MET A 267 -6.88 -3.63 -7.42
C MET A 267 -6.36 -2.66 -8.47
N ALA A 268 -6.83 -2.82 -9.70
CA ALA A 268 -6.60 -1.87 -10.77
C ALA A 268 -7.71 -1.97 -11.83
N ASN A 269 -8.08 -0.83 -12.43
CA ASN A 269 -8.98 -0.74 -13.58
C ASN A 269 -10.30 -1.53 -13.41
N GLY A 270 -10.92 -1.43 -12.24
CA GLY A 270 -12.19 -2.10 -11.94
C GLY A 270 -12.09 -3.61 -11.73
N LYS A 271 -10.88 -4.11 -11.50
CA LYS A 271 -10.61 -5.54 -11.28
C LYS A 271 -9.83 -5.75 -9.99
N ILE A 272 -10.17 -6.83 -9.27
CA ILE A 272 -9.41 -7.32 -8.13
C ILE A 272 -8.61 -8.53 -8.61
N TYR A 273 -7.28 -8.42 -8.53
CA TYR A 273 -6.35 -9.52 -8.77
C TYR A 273 -5.95 -10.10 -7.43
N SER A 274 -6.00 -11.42 -7.32
CA SER A 274 -5.80 -12.10 -6.04
C SER A 274 -5.06 -13.41 -6.20
N TYR A 275 -4.47 -13.86 -5.11
CA TYR A 275 -4.06 -15.24 -4.93
C TYR A 275 -4.68 -15.79 -3.65
N ASP A 276 -4.96 -17.09 -3.65
CA ASP A 276 -5.36 -17.85 -2.46
C ASP A 276 -4.32 -18.94 -2.22
N ALA A 277 -3.57 -18.80 -1.14
CA ALA A 277 -2.54 -19.72 -0.69
C ALA A 277 -2.63 -19.84 0.85
N PRO A 278 -3.75 -20.39 1.36
CA PRO A 278 -3.96 -20.48 2.79
C PRO A 278 -2.89 -21.35 3.45
N TYR A 279 -2.53 -20.98 4.67
CA TYR A 279 -1.67 -21.81 5.48
C TYR A 279 -2.43 -23.09 5.87
N THR A 280 -1.99 -24.22 5.36
CA THR A 280 -2.61 -25.54 5.60
C THR A 280 -1.54 -26.61 5.69
N ASN A 281 -1.84 -27.68 6.41
CA ASN A 281 -0.95 -28.86 6.46
C ASN A 281 -1.75 -30.12 6.10
N PRO A 282 -1.51 -30.78 4.94
CA PRO A 282 -0.50 -30.41 3.92
C PRO A 282 -0.83 -29.11 3.19
N ALA A 283 0.19 -28.45 2.64
CA ALA A 283 0.03 -27.22 1.87
C ALA A 283 -0.79 -27.46 0.59
N THR A 284 -1.67 -26.52 0.26
CA THR A 284 -2.47 -26.55 -0.97
C THR A 284 -1.76 -25.81 -2.10
N THR A 285 -2.07 -26.17 -3.35
CA THR A 285 -1.60 -25.42 -4.53
C THR A 285 -2.26 -24.05 -4.55
N PRO A 286 -1.49 -22.96 -4.70
CA PRO A 286 -2.04 -21.62 -4.81
C PRO A 286 -2.97 -21.48 -6.02
N THR A 287 -4.01 -20.66 -5.88
CA THR A 287 -4.87 -20.26 -7.00
C THR A 287 -4.76 -18.76 -7.26
N PHE A 288 -4.86 -18.36 -8.51
CA PHE A 288 -4.74 -16.96 -8.93
C PHE A 288 -5.97 -16.55 -9.72
N SER A 289 -6.67 -15.54 -9.25
CA SER A 289 -7.96 -15.12 -9.81
C SER A 289 -8.01 -13.63 -10.08
N VAL A 290 -8.74 -13.26 -11.12
CA VAL A 290 -9.15 -11.88 -11.40
C VAL A 290 -10.67 -11.79 -11.30
N TYR A 291 -11.16 -10.91 -10.45
CA TYR A 291 -12.57 -10.60 -10.27
C TYR A 291 -12.91 -9.29 -10.96
N ASP A 292 -13.83 -9.29 -11.90
CA ASP A 292 -14.36 -8.09 -12.55
C ASP A 292 -15.48 -7.51 -11.69
N ILE A 293 -15.25 -6.29 -11.15
CA ILE A 293 -16.18 -5.66 -10.21
C ILE A 293 -17.53 -5.31 -10.85
N ALA A 294 -17.52 -4.94 -12.14
CA ALA A 294 -18.74 -4.58 -12.86
C ALA A 294 -19.57 -5.81 -13.26
N ALA A 295 -18.89 -6.86 -13.70
CA ALA A 295 -19.55 -8.12 -14.09
C ALA A 295 -19.95 -8.97 -12.88
N GLY A 296 -19.26 -8.84 -11.75
CA GLY A 296 -19.45 -9.70 -10.58
C GLY A 296 -18.92 -11.12 -10.77
N GLU A 297 -17.97 -11.31 -11.69
CA GLU A 297 -17.45 -12.61 -12.10
C GLU A 297 -15.96 -12.76 -11.80
N SER A 298 -15.55 -13.97 -11.40
CA SER A 298 -14.15 -14.32 -11.16
C SER A 298 -13.66 -15.31 -12.23
N LYS A 299 -12.38 -15.14 -12.66
CA LYS A 299 -11.70 -16.04 -13.60
C LYS A 299 -10.31 -16.35 -13.10
N THR A 300 -9.86 -17.59 -13.25
CA THR A 300 -8.44 -17.95 -13.06
C THR A 300 -7.62 -17.30 -14.18
N PHE A 301 -6.46 -16.71 -13.85
CA PHE A 301 -5.60 -16.07 -14.83
C PHE A 301 -4.17 -16.65 -14.89
N ILE A 302 -3.76 -17.43 -13.91
CA ILE A 302 -2.49 -18.17 -13.87
C ILE A 302 -2.76 -19.57 -13.32
N ASP A 303 -2.10 -20.59 -13.86
CA ASP A 303 -2.00 -21.90 -13.22
C ASP A 303 -1.04 -21.80 -12.02
N GLY A 304 -1.52 -22.20 -10.85
CA GLY A 304 -0.78 -22.07 -9.59
C GLY A 304 0.39 -23.03 -9.42
N THR A 305 0.59 -23.96 -10.34
CA THR A 305 1.66 -24.97 -10.23
C THR A 305 3.07 -24.39 -10.39
N ASP A 306 3.20 -23.27 -11.10
CA ASP A 306 4.50 -22.63 -11.37
C ASP A 306 4.93 -21.62 -10.31
N ILE A 307 4.05 -21.24 -9.39
CA ILE A 307 4.30 -20.20 -8.37
C ILE A 307 3.96 -20.78 -6.99
N ALA A 308 4.96 -21.32 -6.33
CA ALA A 308 4.82 -21.74 -4.94
C ALA A 308 4.97 -20.56 -3.98
N ASN A 309 4.25 -20.59 -2.85
CA ASN A 309 4.36 -19.59 -1.75
C ASN A 309 4.30 -18.12 -2.20
N PRO A 310 3.23 -17.69 -2.92
CA PRO A 310 3.06 -16.28 -3.26
C PRO A 310 2.95 -15.44 -1.98
N CYS A 311 3.60 -14.26 -1.96
CA CYS A 311 3.62 -13.41 -0.78
C CYS A 311 3.21 -11.95 -1.06
N ALA A 312 3.20 -11.52 -2.33
CA ALA A 312 2.63 -10.24 -2.72
C ALA A 312 2.16 -10.26 -4.18
N ILE A 313 1.18 -9.42 -4.48
CA ILE A 313 0.65 -9.21 -5.83
C ILE A 313 0.45 -7.71 -6.06
N ALA A 314 0.87 -7.22 -7.22
CA ALA A 314 0.68 -5.84 -7.64
C ALA A 314 0.32 -5.77 -9.11
N VAL A 315 -0.38 -4.71 -9.52
CA VAL A 315 -0.76 -4.47 -10.93
C VAL A 315 -0.34 -3.08 -11.35
N ASP A 316 0.34 -2.97 -12.47
CA ASP A 316 0.52 -1.71 -13.15
C ASP A 316 -0.78 -1.35 -13.90
N ALA A 317 -1.49 -0.35 -13.41
CA ALA A 317 -2.77 0.08 -13.97
C ALA A 317 -2.67 0.61 -15.42
N LYS A 318 -1.48 1.04 -15.87
CA LYS A 318 -1.26 1.54 -17.24
C LYS A 318 -1.10 0.42 -18.25
N THR A 319 -0.40 -0.63 -17.88
CA THR A 319 -0.05 -1.75 -18.79
C THR A 319 -0.87 -3.01 -18.52
N ASN A 320 -1.62 -3.06 -17.41
CA ASN A 320 -2.29 -4.26 -16.87
C ASN A 320 -1.31 -5.42 -16.58
N ARG A 321 -0.01 -5.13 -16.43
CA ARG A 321 0.98 -6.13 -16.07
C ARG A 321 0.83 -6.47 -14.59
N VAL A 322 0.71 -7.77 -14.31
CA VAL A 322 0.64 -8.29 -12.94
C VAL A 322 2.03 -8.73 -12.50
N TYR A 323 2.41 -8.35 -11.29
CA TYR A 323 3.66 -8.75 -10.63
C TYR A 323 3.30 -9.59 -9.42
N ILE A 324 3.94 -10.74 -9.28
CA ILE A 324 3.75 -11.64 -8.15
C ILE A 324 5.13 -11.96 -7.58
N THR A 325 5.29 -11.80 -6.28
CA THR A 325 6.49 -12.26 -5.58
C THR A 325 6.21 -13.57 -4.90
N SER A 326 7.21 -14.44 -4.86
CA SER A 326 7.13 -15.76 -4.27
C SER A 326 8.35 -16.02 -3.38
N ASN A 327 8.12 -16.61 -2.21
CA ASN A 327 9.17 -17.10 -1.34
C ASN A 327 9.52 -18.54 -1.73
N ASN A 328 10.44 -18.68 -2.66
CA ASN A 328 11.07 -19.98 -2.90
C ASN A 328 12.18 -20.16 -1.84
N LEU A 329 11.89 -20.94 -0.85
CA LEU A 329 12.88 -21.43 0.13
C LEU A 329 13.61 -22.65 -0.42
#